data_7d729bb27a0179a7f29b3186cb49287e
#
_entry.id   7d729bb27a0179a7f29b3186cb49287e
#
_cell.length_a   1.000
_cell.length_b   1.000
_cell.length_c   1.000
_cell.angle_alpha   90.00
_cell.angle_beta   90.00
_cell.angle_gamma   90.00
#
_symmetry.space_group_name_H-M   'P 1'
#
loop_
_entity.id
_entity.type
_entity.pdbx_description
1 polymer ?
#
loop_
_entity_poly.entity_id
_entity_poly.type
_entity_poly.pdbx_seq_one_letter_code
_entity_poly.pdbx_strand_id
1 'polypeptide(L)'
;DPGFPRDAAAWCNSTGNQLISKEATGGKSVVVIQKGEPKSCNIVTSCEGKGKTFIMFSDDLDKALATFVLANGAAATGQKVSIFFTFWGLNVLKKIQKPRTEKDIFGKMFGMMLPSSSLRLKLSKMNMMGLGSRMMRFLMKRKGIDSLESLRSQALAQGVEFIACQMSMDMMGIRREELLDEVTIGGVATYMERADKANVNLFI
;
A
#
# COMPACT_ATOMS: atom_id res chain seq x y z
N ASP A 1 11.43 0.35 21.39
CA ASP A 1 12.19 0.90 20.27
C ASP A 1 13.10 2.03 20.77
N PRO A 2 14.44 1.91 20.65
CA PRO A 2 15.37 2.95 21.10
C PRO A 2 15.29 4.24 20.26
N GLY A 3 14.69 4.21 19.09
CA GLY A 3 14.44 5.39 18.23
C GLY A 3 13.25 6.23 18.66
N PHE A 4 12.28 5.64 19.36
CA PHE A 4 11.02 6.28 19.70
C PHE A 4 11.13 7.67 20.33
N PRO A 5 12.05 7.97 21.27
CA PRO A 5 12.15 9.31 21.85
C PRO A 5 12.63 10.40 20.88
N ARG A 6 13.38 10.03 19.81
CA ARG A 6 13.78 10.95 18.73
C ARG A 6 12.64 11.19 17.78
N ASP A 7 11.95 10.13 17.41
CA ASP A 7 10.82 10.18 16.48
C ASP A 7 9.66 10.98 17.07
N ALA A 8 9.38 10.82 18.37
CA ALA A 8 8.38 11.60 19.08
C ALA A 8 8.71 13.12 19.09
N ALA A 9 9.98 13.46 19.28
CA ALA A 9 10.41 14.86 19.23
C ALA A 9 10.28 15.45 17.82
N ALA A 10 10.71 14.72 16.79
CA ALA A 10 10.57 15.14 15.40
C ALA A 10 9.08 15.29 15.01
N TRP A 11 8.24 14.35 15.44
CA TRP A 11 6.80 14.42 15.23
C TRP A 11 6.17 15.64 15.91
N CYS A 12 6.50 15.93 17.17
CA CYS A 12 6.02 17.11 17.87
C CYS A 12 6.37 18.40 17.11
N ASN A 13 7.61 18.50 16.62
CA ASN A 13 8.07 19.67 15.85
C ASN A 13 7.30 19.82 14.52
N SER A 14 7.00 18.71 13.84
CA SER A 14 6.30 18.74 12.56
C SER A 14 4.79 19.01 12.70
N THR A 15 4.17 18.58 13.81
CA THR A 15 2.73 18.69 14.03
C THR A 15 2.32 19.88 14.90
N GLY A 16 3.30 20.65 15.42
CA GLY A 16 3.02 21.79 16.27
C GLY A 16 2.60 21.42 17.70
N ASN A 17 2.77 20.16 18.09
CA ASN A 17 2.60 19.71 19.46
C ASN A 17 3.84 20.06 20.30
N GLN A 18 3.66 20.22 21.61
CA GLN A 18 4.78 20.53 22.50
C GLN A 18 5.24 19.26 23.23
N LEU A 19 6.51 18.92 23.12
CA LEU A 19 7.13 17.85 23.90
C LEU A 19 7.40 18.39 25.33
N ILE A 20 6.71 17.84 26.33
CA ILE A 20 6.84 18.26 27.74
C ILE A 20 7.98 17.53 28.42
N SER A 21 8.01 16.22 28.34
CA SER A 21 9.08 15.41 28.91
C SER A 21 9.34 14.16 28.09
N LYS A 22 10.57 13.65 28.24
CA LYS A 22 10.95 12.38 27.66
C LYS A 22 11.88 11.66 28.65
N GLU A 23 11.48 10.48 29.07
CA GLU A 23 12.23 9.66 30.01
C GLU A 23 12.42 8.27 29.43
N ALA A 24 13.61 7.72 29.63
CA ALA A 24 13.94 6.35 29.24
C ALA A 24 14.56 5.64 30.43
N THR A 25 13.84 4.70 31.03
CA THR A 25 14.30 3.96 32.20
C THR A 25 13.93 2.48 32.05
N GLY A 26 14.89 1.60 32.23
CA GLY A 26 14.66 0.14 32.27
C GLY A 26 14.08 -0.45 30.98
N GLY A 27 14.47 0.08 29.79
CA GLY A 27 13.99 -0.40 28.49
C GLY A 27 12.60 0.09 28.11
N LYS A 28 11.99 0.95 28.91
CA LYS A 28 10.73 1.66 28.60
C LYS A 28 11.02 3.12 28.34
N SER A 29 10.40 3.66 27.29
CA SER A 29 10.46 5.10 27.00
C SER A 29 9.06 5.70 27.22
N VAL A 30 9.00 6.74 28.05
CA VAL A 30 7.79 7.51 28.31
C VAL A 30 7.99 8.90 27.75
N VAL A 31 7.03 9.33 26.93
CA VAL A 31 7.03 10.67 26.33
C VAL A 31 5.71 11.33 26.70
N VAL A 32 5.78 12.52 27.27
CA VAL A 32 4.60 13.34 27.59
C VAL A 32 4.52 14.44 26.55
N ILE A 33 3.39 14.48 25.85
CA ILE A 33 3.13 15.46 24.79
C ILE A 33 1.92 16.27 25.16
N GLN A 34 2.04 17.57 25.14
CA GLN A 34 0.92 18.49 25.21
C GLN A 34 0.39 18.70 23.80
N LYS A 35 -0.88 18.38 23.59
CA LYS A 35 -1.56 18.71 22.34
C LYS A 35 -1.58 20.22 22.18
N GLY A 36 -0.83 20.71 21.20
CA GLY A 36 -0.91 22.11 20.79
C GLY A 36 -2.30 22.42 20.26
N GLU A 37 -2.74 23.67 20.38
CA GLU A 37 -3.82 24.12 19.52
C GLU A 37 -3.41 23.86 18.07
N PRO A 38 -4.34 23.39 17.22
CA PRO A 38 -4.03 23.28 15.81
C PRO A 38 -3.56 24.69 15.42
N LYS A 39 -2.26 24.83 15.15
CA LYS A 39 -1.82 26.03 14.45
C LYS A 39 -2.74 26.07 13.28
N SER A 40 -3.63 27.08 13.24
CA SER A 40 -4.24 27.47 11.99
C SER A 40 -3.03 27.65 11.09
N CYS A 41 -2.69 26.62 10.35
CA CYS A 41 -1.78 26.78 9.25
C CYS A 41 -2.50 27.81 8.37
N ASN A 42 -2.17 29.08 8.55
CA ASN A 42 -2.08 29.97 7.44
C ASN A 42 -0.97 29.40 6.56
N ILE A 43 -1.18 28.18 6.08
CA ILE A 43 -0.58 27.67 4.89
C ILE A 43 -1.15 28.58 3.82
N VAL A 44 -0.47 29.72 3.69
CA VAL A 44 -0.46 30.43 2.45
C VAL A 44 -0.27 29.36 1.38
N THR A 45 -1.43 28.89 0.89
CA THR A 45 -1.66 28.55 -0.50
C THR A 45 -0.38 28.24 -1.29
N SER A 46 0.08 27.01 -1.20
CA SER A 46 0.70 26.24 -2.25
C SER A 46 1.11 24.84 -1.80
N CYS A 47 0.52 24.29 -0.75
CA CYS A 47 0.34 22.87 -0.63
C CYS A 47 -0.96 22.50 -1.36
N GLU A 48 -1.08 22.80 -2.64
CA GLU A 48 -1.78 21.90 -3.55
C GLU A 48 -1.13 20.57 -3.28
N GLY A 49 -1.87 19.68 -2.61
CA GLY A 49 -1.32 18.51 -1.98
C GLY A 49 -0.53 17.72 -2.98
N LYS A 50 0.80 17.80 -2.86
CA LYS A 50 1.70 17.04 -3.70
C LYS A 50 1.39 15.59 -3.43
N GLY A 51 0.77 14.91 -4.39
CA GLY A 51 0.34 13.53 -4.27
C GLY A 51 1.51 12.58 -3.98
N LYS A 52 1.17 11.36 -3.69
CA LYS A 52 2.13 10.25 -3.59
C LYS A 52 1.74 9.20 -4.61
N THR A 53 2.69 8.71 -5.38
CA THR A 53 2.43 7.61 -6.30
C THR A 53 3.34 6.43 -6.02
N PHE A 54 2.80 5.25 -6.18
CA PHE A 54 3.50 4.00 -6.06
C PHE A 54 3.30 3.18 -7.33
N ILE A 55 4.38 2.59 -7.86
CA ILE A 55 4.27 1.54 -8.87
C ILE A 55 4.43 0.21 -8.16
N MET A 56 3.38 -0.60 -8.19
CA MET A 56 3.41 -1.97 -7.70
C MET A 56 3.68 -2.91 -8.88
N PHE A 57 4.92 -3.37 -8.99
CA PHE A 57 5.36 -4.29 -10.03
C PHE A 57 5.34 -5.74 -9.56
N SER A 58 5.72 -5.96 -8.31
CA SER A 58 5.84 -7.28 -7.70
C SER A 58 4.53 -7.77 -7.11
N ASP A 59 4.32 -9.10 -7.08
CA ASP A 59 3.23 -9.75 -6.36
C ASP A 59 3.70 -10.42 -5.05
N ASP A 60 4.87 -10.04 -4.55
CA ASP A 60 5.35 -10.53 -3.27
C ASP A 60 4.51 -9.96 -2.13
N LEU A 61 4.06 -10.83 -1.22
CA LEU A 61 3.20 -10.46 -0.09
C LEU A 61 3.82 -9.37 0.80
N ASP A 62 5.10 -9.48 1.10
CA ASP A 62 5.85 -8.53 1.94
C ASP A 62 5.96 -7.16 1.27
N LYS A 63 6.21 -7.12 -0.04
CA LYS A 63 6.25 -5.87 -0.80
C LYS A 63 4.85 -5.24 -0.91
N ALA A 64 3.83 -6.05 -1.14
CA ALA A 64 2.46 -5.57 -1.18
C ALA A 64 2.03 -5.00 0.19
N LEU A 65 2.36 -5.66 1.30
CA LEU A 65 2.12 -5.13 2.64
C LEU A 65 2.81 -3.79 2.85
N ALA A 66 4.10 -3.66 2.47
CA ALA A 66 4.84 -2.41 2.59
C ALA A 66 4.17 -1.29 1.77
N THR A 67 3.76 -1.58 0.53
CA THR A 67 3.07 -0.61 -0.34
C THR A 67 1.79 -0.09 0.32
N PHE A 68 0.94 -0.96 0.85
CA PHE A 68 -0.31 -0.52 1.47
C PHE A 68 -0.12 0.17 2.83
N VAL A 69 0.90 -0.21 3.60
CA VAL A 69 1.26 0.53 4.83
C VAL A 69 1.67 1.96 4.50
N LEU A 70 2.53 2.14 3.48
CA LEU A 70 2.94 3.47 3.02
C LEU A 70 1.77 4.27 2.44
N ALA A 71 0.93 3.64 1.61
CA ALA A 71 -0.22 4.28 1.00
C ALA A 71 -1.25 4.75 2.03
N ASN A 72 -1.60 3.87 2.99
CA ASN A 72 -2.52 4.21 4.08
C ASN A 72 -1.94 5.32 4.98
N GLY A 73 -0.63 5.25 5.30
CA GLY A 73 0.03 6.29 6.05
C GLY A 73 0.00 7.65 5.35
N ALA A 74 0.24 7.68 4.03
CA ALA A 74 0.17 8.90 3.23
C ALA A 74 -1.28 9.43 3.12
N ALA A 75 -2.26 8.55 2.89
CA ALA A 75 -3.67 8.93 2.82
C ALA A 75 -4.19 9.49 4.16
N ALA A 76 -3.78 8.89 5.28
CA ALA A 76 -4.13 9.36 6.62
C ALA A 76 -3.61 10.79 6.92
N THR A 77 -2.59 11.27 6.20
CA THR A 77 -2.12 12.66 6.29
C THR A 77 -2.85 13.61 5.33
N GLY A 78 -3.94 13.17 4.69
CA GLY A 78 -4.73 13.96 3.76
C GLY A 78 -4.12 14.11 2.36
N GLN A 79 -3.12 13.30 2.02
CA GLN A 79 -2.46 13.35 0.72
C GLN A 79 -3.22 12.54 -0.31
N LYS A 80 -3.24 13.01 -1.56
CA LYS A 80 -3.75 12.22 -2.68
C LYS A 80 -2.75 11.09 -2.97
N VAL A 81 -3.24 9.86 -2.98
CA VAL A 81 -2.40 8.68 -3.20
C VAL A 81 -2.93 7.90 -4.38
N SER A 82 -2.05 7.52 -5.31
CA SER A 82 -2.37 6.63 -6.43
C SER A 82 -1.38 5.47 -6.46
N ILE A 83 -1.88 4.26 -6.69
CA ILE A 83 -1.05 3.07 -6.87
C ILE A 83 -1.29 2.52 -8.27
N PHE A 84 -0.24 2.47 -9.08
CA PHE A 84 -0.27 1.89 -10.43
C PHE A 84 0.23 0.45 -10.39
N PHE A 85 -0.65 -0.47 -10.67
CA PHE A 85 -0.36 -1.90 -10.67
C PHE A 85 -0.04 -2.37 -12.08
N THR A 86 1.14 -2.92 -12.26
CA THR A 86 1.62 -3.40 -13.55
C THR A 86 2.24 -4.79 -13.41
N PHE A 87 2.26 -5.56 -14.48
CA PHE A 87 2.79 -6.93 -14.52
C PHE A 87 2.31 -7.80 -13.34
N TRP A 88 3.23 -8.33 -12.55
CA TRP A 88 2.92 -9.22 -11.42
C TRP A 88 2.09 -8.52 -10.35
N GLY A 89 2.27 -7.19 -10.17
CA GLY A 89 1.50 -6.40 -9.22
C GLY A 89 -0.02 -6.47 -9.43
N LEU A 90 -0.49 -6.77 -10.65
CA LEU A 90 -1.92 -7.00 -10.92
C LEU A 90 -2.52 -8.15 -10.09
N ASN A 91 -1.70 -9.13 -9.67
CA ASN A 91 -2.16 -10.24 -8.83
C ASN A 91 -2.61 -9.77 -7.44
N VAL A 92 -2.08 -8.65 -6.97
CA VAL A 92 -2.46 -8.03 -5.69
C VAL A 92 -3.90 -7.51 -5.71
N LEU A 93 -4.39 -7.14 -6.90
CA LEU A 93 -5.75 -6.61 -7.12
C LEU A 93 -6.80 -7.71 -7.33
N LYS A 94 -6.39 -8.98 -7.48
CA LYS A 94 -7.33 -10.06 -7.76
C LYS A 94 -8.33 -10.26 -6.62
N LYS A 95 -9.58 -10.49 -6.99
CA LYS A 95 -10.66 -10.88 -6.08
C LYS A 95 -10.30 -12.15 -5.32
N ILE A 96 -10.83 -12.30 -4.12
CA ILE A 96 -10.65 -13.52 -3.32
C ILE A 96 -11.35 -14.70 -4.00
N GLN A 97 -12.56 -14.48 -4.51
CA GLN A 97 -13.29 -15.46 -5.29
C GLN A 97 -12.98 -15.27 -6.78
N LYS A 98 -12.44 -16.32 -7.40
CA LYS A 98 -12.12 -16.29 -8.82
C LYS A 98 -13.39 -16.36 -9.65
N PRO A 99 -13.73 -15.34 -10.44
CA PRO A 99 -14.86 -15.42 -11.37
C PRO A 99 -14.55 -16.39 -12.50
N ARG A 100 -15.61 -16.97 -13.09
CA ARG A 100 -15.48 -17.74 -14.33
C ARG A 100 -15.34 -16.76 -15.48
N THR A 101 -14.16 -16.71 -16.10
CA THR A 101 -13.89 -15.85 -17.26
C THR A 101 -13.49 -16.72 -18.44
N GLU A 102 -14.01 -16.38 -19.61
CA GLU A 102 -13.54 -16.99 -20.85
C GLU A 102 -12.21 -16.32 -21.23
N LYS A 103 -11.18 -17.18 -21.34
CA LYS A 103 -9.83 -16.79 -21.73
C LYS A 103 -9.42 -17.55 -22.97
N ASP A 104 -8.62 -16.92 -23.79
CA ASP A 104 -7.89 -17.57 -24.86
C ASP A 104 -6.85 -18.58 -24.34
N ILE A 105 -6.21 -19.33 -25.24
CA ILE A 105 -5.26 -20.38 -24.87
C ILE A 105 -4.11 -19.82 -24.03
N PHE A 106 -3.54 -18.69 -24.42
CA PHE A 106 -2.44 -18.03 -23.69
C PHE A 106 -2.89 -17.50 -22.33
N GLY A 107 -4.06 -16.88 -22.25
CA GLY A 107 -4.64 -16.41 -20.98
C GLY A 107 -4.99 -17.55 -20.03
N LYS A 108 -5.34 -18.74 -20.53
CA LYS A 108 -5.52 -19.96 -19.72
C LYS A 108 -4.18 -20.44 -19.17
N MET A 109 -3.14 -20.46 -19.99
CA MET A 109 -1.78 -20.88 -19.60
C MET A 109 -1.22 -19.95 -18.51
N PHE A 110 -1.26 -18.64 -18.71
CA PHE A 110 -0.87 -17.67 -17.69
C PHE A 110 -1.72 -17.79 -16.43
N GLY A 111 -3.03 -17.95 -16.58
CA GLY A 111 -3.96 -18.11 -15.46
C GLY A 111 -3.71 -19.35 -14.59
N MET A 112 -3.03 -20.37 -15.12
CA MET A 112 -2.59 -21.56 -14.38
C MET A 112 -1.30 -21.27 -13.59
N MET A 113 -0.41 -20.43 -14.13
CA MET A 113 0.88 -20.11 -13.51
C MET A 113 0.76 -18.99 -12.47
N LEU A 114 -0.19 -18.06 -12.66
CA LEU A 114 -0.39 -16.92 -11.78
C LEU A 114 -1.19 -17.28 -10.51
N PRO A 115 -0.98 -16.58 -9.39
CA PRO A 115 -1.83 -16.70 -8.23
C PRO A 115 -3.29 -16.50 -8.60
N SER A 116 -4.16 -17.40 -8.14
CA SER A 116 -5.60 -17.30 -8.44
C SER A 116 -6.32 -16.21 -7.66
N SER A 117 -5.73 -15.71 -6.59
CA SER A 117 -6.25 -14.63 -5.74
C SER A 117 -5.14 -13.98 -4.91
N SER A 118 -5.41 -12.80 -4.33
CA SER A 118 -4.47 -12.12 -3.43
C SER A 118 -4.08 -12.95 -2.20
N LEU A 119 -4.90 -13.91 -1.79
CA LEU A 119 -4.59 -14.81 -0.68
C LEU A 119 -3.44 -15.78 -0.96
N ARG A 120 -3.10 -16.00 -2.22
CA ARG A 120 -2.06 -16.94 -2.66
C ARG A 120 -0.73 -16.29 -3.02
N LEU A 121 -0.55 -15.03 -2.67
CA LEU A 121 0.72 -14.33 -2.89
C LEU A 121 1.84 -14.98 -2.07
N LYS A 122 3.02 -15.02 -2.68
CA LYS A 122 4.23 -15.62 -2.11
C LYS A 122 5.03 -14.54 -1.36
N LEU A 123 6.00 -14.95 -0.54
CA LEU A 123 7.00 -14.04 -0.02
C LEU A 123 8.14 -13.88 -1.02
N SER A 124 8.80 -12.72 -1.02
CA SER A 124 9.99 -12.43 -1.83
C SER A 124 11.15 -13.37 -1.47
N LYS A 125 11.28 -13.69 -0.19
CA LYS A 125 12.29 -14.59 0.37
C LYS A 125 11.62 -15.58 1.32
N MET A 126 12.27 -16.73 1.56
CA MET A 126 11.81 -17.76 2.51
C MET A 126 10.40 -18.29 2.21
N ASN A 127 10.01 -18.33 0.94
CA ASN A 127 8.66 -18.78 0.57
C ASN A 127 8.42 -20.29 0.84
N MET A 128 9.46 -21.13 0.77
CA MET A 128 9.44 -22.57 1.09
C MET A 128 8.16 -23.26 0.58
N MET A 129 7.91 -23.19 -0.72
CA MET A 129 6.71 -23.75 -1.38
C MET A 129 5.37 -23.20 -0.82
N GLY A 130 5.37 -21.97 -0.29
CA GLY A 130 4.18 -21.30 0.25
C GLY A 130 3.99 -21.45 1.76
N LEU A 131 4.85 -22.22 2.45
CA LEU A 131 4.81 -22.34 3.91
C LEU A 131 5.16 -21.01 4.57
N GLY A 132 6.15 -20.28 4.03
CA GLY A 132 6.56 -18.97 4.54
C GLY A 132 5.43 -17.94 4.53
N SER A 133 4.68 -17.84 3.44
CA SER A 133 3.55 -16.90 3.35
C SER A 133 2.40 -17.27 4.31
N ARG A 134 2.14 -18.57 4.51
CA ARG A 134 1.15 -19.02 5.51
C ARG A 134 1.59 -18.68 6.94
N MET A 135 2.87 -18.92 7.25
CA MET A 135 3.45 -18.59 8.56
C MET A 135 3.40 -17.07 8.80
N MET A 136 3.76 -16.25 7.80
CA MET A 136 3.67 -14.79 7.90
C MET A 136 2.24 -14.33 8.22
N ARG A 137 1.25 -14.79 7.47
CA ARG A 137 -0.16 -14.47 7.70
C ARG A 137 -0.64 -14.93 9.09
N PHE A 138 -0.22 -16.11 9.56
CA PHE A 138 -0.50 -16.58 10.91
C PHE A 138 0.09 -15.69 11.98
N LEU A 139 1.37 -15.31 11.84
CA LEU A 139 2.05 -14.39 12.77
C LEU A 139 1.41 -13.01 12.79
N MET A 140 1.02 -12.47 11.63
CA MET A 140 0.30 -11.21 11.53
C MET A 140 -1.01 -11.27 12.33
N LYS A 141 -1.81 -12.32 12.12
CA LYS A 141 -3.06 -12.53 12.86
C LYS A 141 -2.82 -12.64 14.38
N ARG A 142 -1.80 -13.40 14.80
CA ARG A 142 -1.45 -13.55 16.22
C ARG A 142 -1.00 -12.25 16.87
N LYS A 143 -0.35 -11.38 16.12
CA LYS A 143 0.17 -10.08 16.61
C LYS A 143 -0.82 -8.93 16.42
N GLY A 144 -2.02 -9.18 15.91
CA GLY A 144 -3.00 -8.13 15.63
C GLY A 144 -2.59 -7.19 14.50
N ILE A 145 -1.74 -7.65 13.58
CA ILE A 145 -1.34 -6.88 12.40
C ILE A 145 -2.35 -7.13 11.29
N ASP A 146 -2.81 -6.07 10.65
CA ASP A 146 -3.78 -6.14 9.56
C ASP A 146 -3.31 -7.00 8.40
N SER A 147 -4.23 -7.78 7.83
CA SER A 147 -3.96 -8.55 6.62
C SER A 147 -3.80 -7.63 5.41
N LEU A 148 -3.20 -8.16 4.33
CA LEU A 148 -3.12 -7.45 3.06
C LEU A 148 -4.48 -6.99 2.57
N GLU A 149 -5.47 -7.85 2.69
CA GLU A 149 -6.84 -7.58 2.26
C GLU A 149 -7.49 -6.47 3.09
N SER A 150 -7.22 -6.43 4.41
CA SER A 150 -7.67 -5.36 5.31
C SER A 150 -7.02 -4.03 4.94
N LEU A 151 -5.69 -4.01 4.80
CA LEU A 151 -4.95 -2.79 4.42
C LEU A 151 -5.39 -2.25 3.06
N ARG A 152 -5.68 -3.14 2.11
CA ARG A 152 -6.19 -2.78 0.78
C ARG A 152 -7.58 -2.14 0.86
N SER A 153 -8.47 -2.71 1.66
CA SER A 153 -9.81 -2.14 1.89
C SER A 153 -9.74 -0.79 2.60
N GLN A 154 -8.84 -0.64 3.57
CA GLN A 154 -8.59 0.64 4.25
C GLN A 154 -8.10 1.70 3.25
N ALA A 155 -7.17 1.34 2.35
CA ALA A 155 -6.67 2.25 1.33
C ALA A 155 -7.79 2.75 0.42
N LEU A 156 -8.66 1.86 -0.06
CA LEU A 156 -9.84 2.23 -0.85
C LEU A 156 -10.79 3.14 -0.07
N ALA A 157 -11.07 2.82 1.19
CA ALA A 157 -11.93 3.64 2.05
C ALA A 157 -11.36 5.04 2.32
N GLN A 158 -10.03 5.19 2.29
CA GLN A 158 -9.34 6.48 2.40
C GLN A 158 -9.20 7.22 1.06
N GLY A 159 -9.76 6.69 -0.03
CA GLY A 159 -9.72 7.32 -1.35
C GLY A 159 -8.41 7.13 -2.10
N VAL A 160 -7.60 6.14 -1.76
CA VAL A 160 -6.43 5.76 -2.56
C VAL A 160 -6.88 5.22 -3.92
N GLU A 161 -6.40 5.84 -4.99
CA GLU A 161 -6.73 5.45 -6.36
C GLU A 161 -5.92 4.21 -6.77
N PHE A 162 -6.59 3.16 -7.22
CA PHE A 162 -5.95 1.96 -7.76
C PHE A 162 -6.09 1.96 -9.27
N ILE A 163 -4.95 1.92 -9.97
CA ILE A 163 -4.89 1.94 -11.43
C ILE A 163 -4.25 0.63 -11.92
N ALA A 164 -4.98 -0.16 -12.68
CA ALA A 164 -4.45 -1.36 -13.33
C ALA A 164 -3.96 -1.05 -14.73
N CYS A 165 -2.75 -1.49 -15.06
CA CYS A 165 -2.15 -1.28 -16.37
C CYS A 165 -2.83 -2.14 -17.44
N GLN A 166 -3.51 -1.50 -18.40
CA GLN A 166 -4.21 -2.18 -19.50
C GLN A 166 -3.26 -3.10 -20.29
N MET A 167 -2.09 -2.59 -20.69
CA MET A 167 -1.12 -3.36 -21.46
C MET A 167 -0.70 -4.65 -20.73
N SER A 168 -0.45 -4.54 -19.43
CA SER A 168 -0.06 -5.72 -18.63
C SER A 168 -1.21 -6.70 -18.44
N MET A 169 -2.44 -6.21 -18.34
CA MET A 169 -3.63 -7.05 -18.31
C MET A 169 -3.76 -7.87 -19.60
N ASP A 170 -3.59 -7.22 -20.74
CA ASP A 170 -3.69 -7.87 -22.05
C ASP A 170 -2.57 -8.90 -22.25
N MET A 171 -1.34 -8.55 -21.91
CA MET A 171 -0.19 -9.47 -22.02
C MET A 171 -0.33 -10.70 -21.11
N MET A 172 -0.84 -10.53 -19.89
CA MET A 172 -0.95 -11.62 -18.90
C MET A 172 -2.29 -12.32 -18.93
N GLY A 173 -3.19 -11.93 -19.84
CA GLY A 173 -4.53 -12.51 -19.96
C GLY A 173 -5.38 -12.33 -18.70
N ILE A 174 -5.21 -11.23 -17.98
CA ILE A 174 -5.99 -10.90 -16.79
C ILE A 174 -7.21 -10.09 -17.24
N ARG A 175 -8.40 -10.58 -16.92
CA ARG A 175 -9.64 -9.90 -17.27
C ARG A 175 -10.08 -8.95 -16.17
N ARG A 176 -10.83 -7.90 -16.57
CA ARG A 176 -11.35 -6.88 -15.63
C ARG A 176 -12.16 -7.50 -14.49
N GLU A 177 -12.93 -8.52 -14.77
CA GLU A 177 -13.80 -9.22 -13.83
C GLU A 177 -13.01 -9.94 -12.71
N GLU A 178 -11.72 -10.25 -12.96
CA GLU A 178 -10.85 -10.88 -11.97
C GLU A 178 -10.33 -9.89 -10.92
N LEU A 179 -10.38 -8.60 -11.24
CA LEU A 179 -9.90 -7.52 -10.38
C LEU A 179 -11.04 -6.95 -9.52
N LEU A 180 -10.67 -6.24 -8.45
CA LEU A 180 -11.61 -5.49 -7.62
C LEU A 180 -12.44 -4.50 -8.46
N ASP A 181 -13.67 -4.26 -8.05
CA ASP A 181 -14.59 -3.42 -8.81
C ASP A 181 -14.21 -1.92 -8.76
N GLU A 182 -13.49 -1.50 -7.73
CA GLU A 182 -13.05 -0.12 -7.51
C GLU A 182 -11.79 0.26 -8.32
N VAL A 183 -11.19 -0.70 -9.02
CA VAL A 183 -9.95 -0.47 -9.79
C VAL A 183 -10.26 0.26 -11.09
N THR A 184 -9.54 1.33 -11.36
CA THR A 184 -9.55 2.04 -12.65
C THR A 184 -8.55 1.38 -13.59
N ILE A 185 -8.92 1.22 -14.86
CA ILE A 185 -7.99 0.76 -15.89
C ILE A 185 -7.33 1.97 -16.53
N GLY A 186 -6.00 1.94 -16.64
CA GLY A 186 -5.24 3.03 -17.22
C GLY A 186 -3.94 2.57 -17.86
N GLY A 187 -3.29 3.47 -18.54
CA GLY A 187 -1.97 3.26 -19.14
C GLY A 187 -0.90 4.11 -18.49
N VAL A 188 0.30 4.08 -19.08
CA VAL A 188 1.45 4.86 -18.62
C VAL A 188 1.14 6.36 -18.57
N ALA A 189 0.38 6.90 -19.56
CA ALA A 189 0.00 8.30 -19.57
C ALA A 189 -0.83 8.70 -18.34
N THR A 190 -1.76 7.84 -17.92
CA THR A 190 -2.57 8.04 -16.71
C THR A 190 -1.67 8.07 -15.47
N TYR A 191 -0.70 7.16 -15.38
CA TYR A 191 0.26 7.16 -14.29
C TYR A 191 1.12 8.42 -14.27
N MET A 192 1.68 8.82 -15.41
CA MET A 192 2.55 10.00 -15.51
C MET A 192 1.84 11.29 -15.09
N GLU A 193 0.56 11.44 -15.47
CA GLU A 193 -0.25 12.57 -15.01
C GLU A 193 -0.36 12.63 -13.47
N ARG A 194 -0.44 11.49 -12.80
CA ARG A 194 -0.44 11.43 -11.33
C ARG A 194 0.95 11.68 -10.76
N ALA A 195 1.98 11.14 -11.40
CA ALA A 195 3.37 11.26 -10.99
C ALA A 195 3.86 12.72 -11.05
N ASP A 196 3.46 13.45 -12.08
CA ASP A 196 3.82 14.89 -12.23
C ASP A 196 3.24 15.75 -11.09
N LYS A 197 2.09 15.36 -10.56
CA LYS A 197 1.43 16.03 -9.43
C LYS A 197 1.90 15.51 -8.07
N ALA A 198 2.78 14.53 -8.04
CA ALA A 198 3.29 13.88 -6.84
C ALA A 198 4.69 14.38 -6.49
N ASN A 199 4.99 14.44 -5.20
CA ASN A 199 6.34 14.73 -4.72
C ASN A 199 7.09 13.49 -4.21
N VAL A 200 6.43 12.34 -4.19
CA VAL A 200 7.02 11.03 -3.91
C VAL A 200 6.52 10.04 -4.94
N ASN A 201 7.44 9.43 -5.65
CA ASN A 201 7.17 8.40 -6.63
C ASN A 201 8.06 7.19 -6.29
N LEU A 202 7.45 6.06 -5.93
CA LEU A 202 8.18 4.85 -5.55
C LEU A 202 7.84 3.68 -6.47
N PHE A 203 8.85 2.89 -6.78
CA PHE A 203 8.74 1.64 -7.54
C PHE A 203 9.02 0.47 -6.59
N ILE A 204 8.07 -0.50 -6.47
CA ILE A 204 8.10 -1.62 -5.51
C ILE A 204 7.86 -2.97 -6.20
#